data_20f485db326dc53ef5a410e11b78ac20
#
_entry.id   20f485db326dc53ef5a410e11b78ac20
#
_cell.length_a   1.000
_cell.length_b   1.000
_cell.length_c   1.000
_cell.angle_alpha   90.00
_cell.angle_beta   90.00
_cell.angle_gamma   90.00
#
_symmetry.space_group_name_H-M   'P 1'
#
loop_
_entity.id
_entity.type
_entity.pdbx_description
1 polymer ?
#
loop_
_entity_poly.entity_id
_entity_poly.type
_entity_poly.pdbx_seq_one_letter_code
_entity_poly.pdbx_strand_id
1 'polypeptide(L)'
;AVDGIARFALGRYWRGASKEERKEYLFLFEDVIVNTWADRFSQYSGQKFEVLDAVDEPSSGPENVALVLSQFFTSPTSPVIIEWRVASQGDIIKIVDVKLEGISMANTQRDDFNSYIRNNGRKVSAILERLRIMRDG
;
A
#
# COMPACT_ATOMS: atom_id res chain seq x y z
N ALA A 1 -0.66 -9.00 3.86
CA ALA A 1 -1.21 -7.68 4.19
C ALA A 1 -1.87 -6.95 3.02
N VAL A 2 -1.87 -7.55 1.81
CA VAL A 2 -2.47 -6.92 0.63
C VAL A 2 -3.96 -6.62 0.86
N ASP A 3 -4.72 -7.59 1.38
CA ASP A 3 -6.14 -7.40 1.65
C ASP A 3 -6.40 -6.30 2.69
N GLY A 4 -5.57 -6.24 3.72
CA GLY A 4 -5.67 -5.19 4.74
C GLY A 4 -5.40 -3.80 4.17
N ILE A 5 -4.39 -3.67 3.35
CA ILE A 5 -4.05 -2.40 2.68
C ILE A 5 -5.15 -2.01 1.70
N ALA A 6 -5.66 -2.97 0.92
CA ALA A 6 -6.75 -2.74 -0.03
C ALA A 6 -8.01 -2.23 0.68
N ARG A 7 -8.39 -2.87 1.78
CA ARG A 7 -9.54 -2.46 2.59
C ARG A 7 -9.34 -1.06 3.18
N PHE A 8 -8.17 -0.78 3.71
CA PHE A 8 -7.82 0.54 4.24
C PHE A 8 -7.95 1.63 3.15
N ALA A 9 -7.45 1.35 1.94
CA ALA A 9 -7.49 2.29 0.82
C ALA A 9 -8.92 2.63 0.39
N LEU A 10 -9.85 1.68 0.49
CA LEU A 10 -11.25 1.93 0.17
C LEU A 10 -11.95 2.76 1.26
N GLY A 11 -11.46 2.65 2.50
CA GLY A 11 -11.96 3.42 3.63
C GLY A 11 -13.42 3.14 3.94
N ARG A 12 -14.19 4.20 4.16
CA ARG A 12 -15.62 4.09 4.50
C ARG A 12 -16.45 3.40 3.42
N TYR A 13 -16.01 3.42 2.17
CA TYR A 13 -16.77 2.83 1.06
C TYR A 13 -16.75 1.30 1.10
N TRP A 14 -15.82 0.69 1.85
CA TRP A 14 -15.81 -0.75 2.06
C TRP A 14 -17.11 -1.24 2.71
N ARG A 15 -17.64 -0.48 3.67
CA ARG A 15 -18.87 -0.87 4.41
C ARG A 15 -20.08 -0.91 3.50
N GLY A 16 -20.15 -0.01 2.51
CA GLY A 16 -21.27 0.06 1.57
C GLY A 16 -21.15 -0.88 0.39
N ALA A 17 -20.03 -1.60 0.28
CA ALA A 17 -19.79 -2.51 -0.83
C ALA A 17 -20.49 -3.85 -0.59
N SER A 18 -21.04 -4.45 -1.65
CA SER A 18 -21.58 -5.81 -1.58
C SER A 18 -20.47 -6.85 -1.46
N LYS A 19 -20.84 -8.07 -1.14
CA LYS A 19 -19.89 -9.18 -1.04
C LYS A 19 -19.15 -9.41 -2.35
N GLU A 20 -19.87 -9.36 -3.46
CA GLU A 20 -19.33 -9.52 -4.81
C GLU A 20 -18.40 -8.36 -5.15
N GLU A 21 -18.79 -7.13 -4.81
CA GLU A 21 -17.96 -5.95 -5.04
C GLU A 21 -16.66 -6.01 -4.25
N ARG A 22 -16.71 -6.44 -2.99
CA ARG A 22 -15.51 -6.60 -2.15
C ARG A 22 -14.56 -7.63 -2.74
N LYS A 23 -15.10 -8.75 -3.20
CA LYS A 23 -14.28 -9.83 -3.79
C LYS A 23 -13.59 -9.35 -5.07
N GLU A 24 -14.33 -8.70 -5.96
CA GLU A 24 -13.76 -8.16 -7.19
C GLU A 24 -12.73 -7.07 -6.89
N TYR A 25 -13.03 -6.20 -5.94
CA TYR A 25 -12.11 -5.13 -5.55
C TYR A 25 -10.77 -5.67 -5.04
N LEU A 26 -10.80 -6.66 -4.15
CA LEU A 26 -9.57 -7.25 -3.63
C LEU A 26 -8.72 -7.86 -4.73
N PHE A 27 -9.36 -8.56 -5.68
CA PHE A 27 -8.68 -9.12 -6.83
C PHE A 27 -8.04 -8.02 -7.70
N LEU A 28 -8.81 -6.99 -8.04
CA LEU A 28 -8.35 -5.89 -8.88
C LEU A 28 -7.26 -5.06 -8.20
N PHE A 29 -7.39 -4.84 -6.89
CA PHE A 29 -6.36 -4.11 -6.15
C PHE A 29 -5.01 -4.83 -6.26
N GLU A 30 -4.99 -6.13 -6.02
CA GLU A 30 -3.77 -6.91 -6.14
C GLU A 30 -3.22 -6.89 -7.57
N ASP A 31 -4.09 -7.13 -8.56
CA ASP A 31 -3.67 -7.21 -9.96
C ASP A 31 -3.17 -5.88 -10.52
N VAL A 32 -3.78 -4.77 -10.14
CA VAL A 32 -3.46 -3.46 -10.71
C VAL A 32 -2.52 -2.66 -9.81
N ILE A 33 -2.90 -2.46 -8.56
CA ILE A 33 -2.18 -1.54 -7.67
C ILE A 33 -0.87 -2.14 -7.17
N VAL A 34 -0.91 -3.39 -6.73
CA VAL A 34 0.29 -4.07 -6.23
C VAL A 34 1.31 -4.22 -7.36
N ASN A 35 0.86 -4.55 -8.56
CA ASN A 35 1.75 -4.65 -9.71
C ASN A 35 2.36 -3.29 -10.09
N THR A 36 1.60 -2.21 -9.98
CA THR A 36 2.12 -0.85 -10.19
C THR A 36 3.21 -0.52 -9.18
N TRP A 37 2.98 -0.85 -7.90
CA TRP A 37 4.00 -0.66 -6.87
C TRP A 37 5.25 -1.51 -7.12
N ALA A 38 5.05 -2.78 -7.51
CA ALA A 38 6.16 -3.66 -7.84
C ALA A 38 7.01 -3.12 -8.99
N ASP A 39 6.39 -2.56 -10.02
CA ASP A 39 7.10 -1.93 -11.13
C ASP A 39 7.91 -0.73 -10.67
N ARG A 40 7.36 0.09 -9.79
CA ARG A 40 8.09 1.23 -9.21
C ARG A 40 9.33 0.77 -8.44
N PHE A 41 9.16 -0.25 -7.60
CA PHE A 41 10.28 -0.78 -6.83
C PHE A 41 11.33 -1.47 -7.70
N SER A 42 10.93 -2.06 -8.83
CA SER A 42 11.86 -2.67 -9.77
C SER A 42 12.84 -1.66 -10.37
N GLN A 43 12.45 -0.39 -10.44
CA GLN A 43 13.33 0.69 -10.91
C GLN A 43 14.51 0.93 -9.98
N TYR A 44 14.40 0.50 -8.73
CA TYR A 44 15.49 0.56 -7.75
C TYR A 44 16.32 -0.72 -7.73
N SER A 45 15.99 -1.70 -8.58
CA SER A 45 16.72 -2.95 -8.69
C SER A 45 18.16 -2.69 -9.14
N GLY A 46 19.11 -3.27 -8.44
CA GLY A 46 20.53 -3.05 -8.71
C GLY A 46 21.12 -1.82 -8.05
N GLN A 47 20.31 -1.00 -7.38
CA GLN A 47 20.78 0.14 -6.60
C GLN A 47 21.32 -0.33 -5.25
N LYS A 48 22.25 0.42 -4.70
CA LYS A 48 22.75 0.14 -3.36
C LYS A 48 21.64 0.36 -2.34
N PHE A 49 21.40 -0.63 -1.49
CA PHE A 49 20.37 -0.61 -0.46
C PHE A 49 21.00 -0.84 0.90
N GLU A 50 20.61 -0.04 1.88
CA GLU A 50 21.07 -0.17 3.27
C GLU A 50 19.92 -0.09 4.24
N VAL A 51 19.87 -0.98 5.21
CA VAL A 51 18.97 -0.85 6.37
C VAL A 51 19.72 -0.02 7.42
N LEU A 52 19.11 1.10 7.79
CA LEU A 52 19.74 2.05 8.71
C LEU A 52 19.36 1.78 10.16
N ASP A 53 18.12 1.41 10.43
CA ASP A 53 17.60 1.23 11.77
C ASP A 53 16.32 0.42 11.76
N ALA A 54 15.97 -0.15 12.91
CA ALA A 54 14.70 -0.83 13.13
C ALA A 54 14.25 -0.50 14.55
N VAL A 55 13.06 0.09 14.68
CA VAL A 55 12.52 0.56 15.95
C VAL A 55 11.17 -0.08 16.20
N ASP A 56 10.98 -0.68 17.38
CA ASP A 56 9.69 -1.22 17.77
C ASP A 56 8.70 -0.08 18.02
N GLU A 57 7.46 -0.27 17.54
CA GLU A 57 6.37 0.68 17.70
C GLU A 57 5.36 0.10 18.69
N PRO A 58 4.80 0.92 19.60
CA PRO A 58 3.73 0.45 20.49
C PRO A 58 2.55 -0.08 19.69
N SER A 59 2.03 -1.26 20.10
CA SER A 59 0.87 -1.87 19.48
C SER A 59 -0.12 -2.25 20.56
N SER A 60 -1.41 -1.98 20.30
CA SER A 60 -2.51 -2.33 21.22
C SER A 60 -3.09 -3.71 20.93
N GLY A 61 -2.67 -4.37 19.87
CA GLY A 61 -3.15 -5.68 19.45
C GLY A 61 -2.15 -6.80 19.73
N PRO A 62 -2.46 -8.02 19.28
CA PRO A 62 -1.56 -9.17 19.46
C PRO A 62 -0.33 -9.13 18.56
N GLU A 63 -0.28 -8.21 17.61
CA GLU A 63 0.84 -8.08 16.67
C GLU A 63 1.92 -7.17 17.24
N ASN A 64 3.16 -7.52 16.96
CA ASN A 64 4.29 -6.62 17.19
C ASN A 64 4.46 -5.78 15.93
N VAL A 65 4.69 -4.48 16.09
CA VAL A 65 4.88 -3.55 14.98
C VAL A 65 6.26 -2.93 15.09
N ALA A 66 6.97 -2.91 13.98
CA ALA A 66 8.29 -2.29 13.89
C ALA A 66 8.36 -1.37 12.68
N LEU A 67 9.13 -0.30 12.84
CA LEU A 67 9.49 0.60 11.74
C LEU A 67 10.92 0.28 11.32
N VAL A 68 11.10 -0.07 10.05
CA VAL A 68 12.42 -0.34 9.48
C VAL A 68 12.78 0.81 8.56
N LEU A 69 13.86 1.50 8.89
CA LEU A 69 14.37 2.63 8.11
C LEU A 69 15.44 2.13 7.16
N SER A 70 15.28 2.43 5.88
CA SER A 70 16.22 2.03 4.84
C SER A 70 16.50 3.17 3.88
N GLN A 71 17.57 3.03 3.09
CA GLN A 71 17.85 3.97 2.03
C GLN A 71 18.35 3.26 0.78
N PHE A 72 17.97 3.80 -0.38
CA PHE A 72 18.51 3.46 -1.68
C PHE A 72 19.30 4.64 -2.23
N PHE A 73 20.31 4.37 -3.02
CA PHE A 73 21.06 5.40 -3.71
C PHE A 73 20.70 5.35 -5.20
N THR A 74 19.99 6.36 -5.68
CA THR A 74 19.67 6.51 -7.11
C THR A 74 20.87 7.04 -7.89
N SER A 75 21.77 7.71 -7.17
CA SER A 75 23.12 8.10 -7.62
C SER A 75 24.01 8.12 -6.38
N PRO A 76 25.34 8.23 -6.50
CA PRO A 76 26.22 8.27 -5.32
C PRO A 76 25.90 9.37 -4.32
N THR A 77 25.18 10.42 -4.72
CA THR A 77 24.87 11.57 -3.88
C THR A 77 23.38 11.77 -3.61
N SER A 78 22.51 10.84 -4.05
CA SER A 78 21.06 11.00 -3.96
C SER A 78 20.41 9.81 -3.26
N PRO A 79 20.45 9.78 -1.91
CA PRO A 79 19.75 8.73 -1.17
C PRO A 79 18.23 8.98 -1.17
N VAL A 80 17.47 7.90 -1.29
CA VAL A 80 16.00 7.89 -1.13
C VAL A 80 15.68 7.10 0.13
N ILE A 81 14.99 7.72 1.06
CA ILE A 81 14.63 7.11 2.34
C ILE A 81 13.29 6.38 2.18
N ILE A 82 13.29 5.11 2.54
CA ILE A 82 12.08 4.29 2.58
C ILE A 82 11.90 3.73 3.99
N GLU A 83 10.76 4.01 4.59
CA GLU A 83 10.39 3.51 5.89
C GLU A 83 9.32 2.43 5.72
N TRP A 84 9.57 1.26 6.30
CA TRP A 84 8.70 0.10 6.21
C TRP A 84 8.01 -0.10 7.56
N ARG A 85 6.69 -0.15 7.56
CA ARG A 85 5.95 -0.57 8.76
C ARG A 85 5.68 -2.06 8.62
N VAL A 86 6.17 -2.83 9.58
CA VAL A 86 6.13 -4.28 9.55
C VAL A 86 5.39 -4.77 10.79
N ALA A 87 4.38 -5.61 10.59
CA ALA A 87 3.65 -6.26 11.67
C ALA A 87 4.02 -7.75 11.70
N SER A 88 4.20 -8.28 12.90
CA SER A 88 4.52 -9.70 13.08
C SER A 88 3.69 -10.33 14.19
N GLN A 89 3.31 -11.58 13.99
CA GLN A 89 2.63 -12.40 14.99
C GLN A 89 3.09 -13.85 14.80
N GLY A 90 3.83 -14.37 15.78
CA GLY A 90 4.48 -15.66 15.64
C GLY A 90 5.49 -15.63 14.48
N ASP A 91 5.39 -16.58 13.57
CA ASP A 91 6.28 -16.67 12.41
C ASP A 91 5.77 -15.90 11.19
N ILE A 92 4.62 -15.23 11.31
CA ILE A 92 4.02 -14.48 10.21
C ILE A 92 4.49 -13.03 10.27
N ILE A 93 5.10 -12.55 9.18
CA ILE A 93 5.59 -11.19 9.04
C ILE A 93 4.92 -10.57 7.83
N LYS A 94 4.33 -9.38 8.00
CA LYS A 94 3.62 -8.67 6.94
C LYS A 94 4.06 -7.22 6.87
N ILE A 95 4.21 -6.70 5.65
CA ILE A 95 4.42 -5.28 5.43
C ILE A 95 3.04 -4.63 5.38
N VAL A 96 2.79 -3.67 6.25
CA VAL A 96 1.48 -3.01 6.37
C VAL A 96 1.47 -1.58 5.86
N ASP A 97 2.63 -0.97 5.68
CA ASP A 97 2.75 0.33 5.01
C ASP A 97 4.18 0.55 4.54
N VAL A 98 4.33 1.44 3.59
CA VAL A 98 5.62 1.91 3.08
C VAL A 98 5.55 3.43 2.95
N LYS A 99 6.49 4.12 3.58
CA LYS A 99 6.64 5.57 3.42
C LYS A 99 7.85 5.85 2.55
N LEU A 100 7.59 6.47 1.41
CA LEU A 100 8.63 6.91 0.48
C LEU A 100 8.83 8.41 0.68
N GLU A 101 10.00 8.78 1.14
CA GLU A 101 10.34 10.18 1.45
C GLU A 101 9.33 10.82 2.42
N GLY A 102 8.89 10.07 3.42
CA GLY A 102 7.94 10.53 4.43
C GLY A 102 6.47 10.43 4.04
N ILE A 103 6.15 9.98 2.83
CA ILE A 103 4.77 9.89 2.35
C ILE A 103 4.31 8.42 2.44
N SER A 104 3.26 8.18 3.22
CA SER A 104 2.64 6.86 3.33
C SER A 104 1.96 6.46 2.02
N MET A 105 2.35 5.34 1.44
CA MET A 105 1.73 4.82 0.22
C MET A 105 0.29 4.38 0.47
N ALA A 106 0.01 3.79 1.63
CA ALA A 106 -1.34 3.38 1.99
C ALA A 106 -2.27 4.59 2.14
N ASN A 107 -1.84 5.64 2.84
CA ASN A 107 -2.62 6.86 3.00
C ASN A 107 -2.84 7.57 1.66
N THR A 108 -1.81 7.65 0.82
CA THR A 108 -1.93 8.25 -0.51
C THR A 108 -2.95 7.51 -1.36
N GLN A 109 -2.89 6.19 -1.34
CA GLN A 109 -3.84 5.37 -2.10
C GLN A 109 -5.27 5.55 -1.59
N ARG A 110 -5.44 5.64 -0.27
CA ARG A 110 -6.74 5.89 0.34
C ARG A 110 -7.30 7.24 -0.08
N ASP A 111 -6.49 8.30 -0.03
CA ASP A 111 -6.91 9.64 -0.42
C ASP A 111 -7.31 9.68 -1.90
N ASP A 112 -6.53 9.06 -2.77
CA ASP A 112 -6.81 8.99 -4.20
C ASP A 112 -8.12 8.25 -4.49
N PHE A 113 -8.32 7.09 -3.88
CA PHE A 113 -9.53 6.29 -4.08
C PHE A 113 -10.77 7.00 -3.54
N ASN A 114 -10.69 7.54 -2.33
CA ASN A 114 -11.83 8.21 -1.71
C ASN A 114 -12.21 9.49 -2.48
N SER A 115 -11.23 10.23 -2.96
CA SER A 115 -11.45 11.41 -3.78
C SER A 115 -12.12 11.04 -5.11
N TYR A 116 -11.62 9.99 -5.76
CA TYR A 116 -12.20 9.52 -7.03
C TYR A 116 -13.64 9.05 -6.86
N ILE A 117 -13.91 8.24 -5.84
CA ILE A 117 -15.28 7.75 -5.57
C ILE A 117 -16.21 8.91 -5.26
N ARG A 118 -15.78 9.85 -4.43
CA ARG A 118 -16.58 11.02 -4.07
C ARG A 118 -16.95 11.87 -5.28
N ASN A 119 -16.03 12.02 -6.24
CA ASN A 119 -16.22 12.83 -7.43
C ASN A 119 -16.92 12.08 -8.57
N ASN A 120 -17.19 10.78 -8.42
CA ASN A 120 -17.75 9.93 -9.47
C ASN A 120 -18.95 9.12 -8.97
N GLY A 121 -19.86 9.77 -8.25
CA GLY A 121 -21.14 9.18 -7.86
C GLY A 121 -21.19 8.58 -6.46
N ARG A 122 -20.08 8.58 -5.73
CA ARG A 122 -19.99 8.10 -4.34
C ARG A 122 -20.34 6.62 -4.16
N LYS A 123 -20.09 5.81 -5.18
CA LYS A 123 -20.35 4.36 -5.14
C LYS A 123 -19.06 3.59 -5.44
N VAL A 124 -18.93 2.43 -4.82
CA VAL A 124 -17.80 1.52 -5.03
C VAL A 124 -17.68 1.12 -6.50
N SER A 125 -18.79 1.04 -7.22
CA SER A 125 -18.79 0.72 -8.65
C SER A 125 -17.88 1.65 -9.47
N ALA A 126 -17.71 2.91 -9.04
CA ALA A 126 -16.84 3.86 -9.73
C ALA A 126 -15.38 3.41 -9.70
N ILE A 127 -14.89 2.99 -8.53
CA ILE A 127 -13.50 2.54 -8.42
C ILE A 127 -13.29 1.18 -9.08
N LEU A 128 -14.28 0.30 -9.04
CA LEU A 128 -14.21 -0.99 -9.73
C LEU A 128 -14.05 -0.79 -11.23
N GLU A 129 -14.84 0.12 -11.82
CA GLU A 129 -14.75 0.44 -13.23
C GLU A 129 -13.37 1.00 -13.59
N ARG A 130 -12.87 1.93 -12.78
CA ARG A 130 -11.55 2.51 -13.00
C ARG A 130 -10.45 1.45 -12.96
N LEU A 131 -10.50 0.55 -11.98
CA LEU A 131 -9.50 -0.51 -11.85
C LEU A 131 -9.57 -1.49 -13.02
N ARG A 132 -10.78 -1.79 -13.53
CA ARG A 132 -10.93 -2.62 -14.72
C ARG A 132 -10.30 -1.98 -15.94
N ILE A 133 -10.49 -0.67 -16.11
CA ILE A 133 -9.89 0.08 -17.22
C ILE A 133 -8.36 0.04 -17.13
N MET A 134 -7.82 0.25 -15.93
CA MET A 134 -6.37 0.18 -15.69
C MET A 134 -5.81 -1.22 -15.97
N ARG A 135 -6.56 -2.27 -15.62
CA ARG A 135 -6.16 -3.66 -15.87
C ARG A 135 -6.10 -3.95 -17.37
N ASP A 136 -7.10 -3.47 -18.11
CA ASP A 136 -7.27 -3.78 -19.54
C ASP A 136 -6.47 -2.82 -20.45
N GLY A 137 -6.01 -1.73 -19.92
CA GLY A 137 -5.16 -0.75 -20.63
C GLY A 137 -3.67 -1.01 -20.47
#